data_4fe660ff33e5b7124e3ad4f2e9ade62c
#
_entry.id   4fe660ff33e5b7124e3ad4f2e9ade62c
#
_cell.length_a   1.000
_cell.length_b   1.000
_cell.length_c   1.000
_cell.angle_alpha   90.00
_cell.angle_beta   90.00
_cell.angle_gamma   90.00
#
_symmetry.space_group_name_H-M   'P 1'
#
loop_
_entity.id
_entity.type
_entity.pdbx_description
1 polymer ?
#
loop_
_entity_poly.entity_id
_entity_poly.type
_entity_poly.pdbx_seq_one_letter_code
_entity_poly.pdbx_strand_id
1 'polypeptide(L)'
;MVKAMVKIHGNWCGPNWTGGKNVAAKDYKGSWNGPAVSKLDKACRKHDKKCASRGDKGCCRSDDAQLVRTALKESLNPINILFRPAYAATAAAVANGINLASLTRRC
;
A
#
# COMPACT_ATOMS: atom_id res chain seq x y z
N MET A 1 7.35 -16.61 -16.42
CA MET A 1 6.18 -15.71 -16.38
C MET A 1 6.50 -14.49 -15.50
N VAL A 2 6.32 -13.30 -16.03
CA VAL A 2 6.58 -12.06 -15.30
C VAL A 2 5.36 -11.74 -14.45
N LYS A 3 5.56 -11.48 -13.15
CA LYS A 3 4.47 -11.03 -12.28
C LYS A 3 4.01 -9.66 -12.73
N ALA A 4 2.68 -9.46 -12.81
CA ALA A 4 2.12 -8.17 -13.13
C ALA A 4 2.45 -7.17 -12.02
N MET A 5 3.08 -6.07 -12.40
CA MET A 5 3.33 -4.94 -11.53
C MET A 5 2.30 -3.86 -11.83
N VAL A 6 1.67 -3.30 -10.80
CA VAL A 6 0.80 -2.14 -10.95
C VAL A 6 1.24 -1.07 -9.95
N LYS A 7 1.84 0.00 -10.47
CA LYS A 7 2.11 1.19 -9.67
C LYS A 7 0.82 1.97 -9.51
N ILE A 8 0.36 2.09 -8.27
CA ILE A 8 -0.84 2.87 -7.97
C ILE A 8 -0.46 4.28 -7.51
N HIS A 9 0.51 4.38 -6.61
CA HIS A 9 0.93 5.68 -6.06
C HIS A 9 2.32 5.60 -5.45
N GLY A 10 3.15 6.61 -5.72
CA GLY A 10 4.46 6.77 -5.10
C GLY A 10 5.39 5.59 -5.35
N ASN A 11 6.17 5.25 -4.33
CA ASN A 11 7.18 4.19 -4.42
C ASN A 11 6.74 2.88 -3.77
N TRP A 12 5.62 2.85 -3.06
CA TRP A 12 5.24 1.72 -2.22
C TRP A 12 3.81 1.22 -2.41
N CYS A 13 2.94 1.98 -3.07
CA CYS A 13 1.54 1.60 -3.26
C CYS A 13 1.34 0.91 -4.61
N GLY A 14 0.93 -0.36 -4.58
CA GLY A 14 0.62 -1.14 -5.77
C GLY A 14 1.09 -2.59 -5.67
N PRO A 15 0.38 -3.53 -6.31
CA PRO A 15 0.80 -4.93 -6.36
C PRO A 15 2.17 -5.09 -7.02
N ASN A 16 3.06 -5.83 -6.38
CA ASN A 16 4.42 -6.07 -6.86
C ASN A 16 5.21 -4.78 -7.15
N TRP A 17 4.91 -3.72 -6.39
CA TRP A 17 5.58 -2.43 -6.48
C TRP A 17 6.11 -2.07 -5.09
N THR A 18 7.41 -2.22 -4.87
CA THR A 18 8.05 -2.06 -3.56
C THR A 18 9.36 -1.28 -3.70
N GLY A 19 9.44 -0.16 -2.99
CA GLY A 19 10.63 0.69 -3.02
C GLY A 19 10.95 1.25 -4.42
N GLY A 20 9.92 1.48 -5.24
CA GLY A 20 10.10 1.97 -6.59
C GLY A 20 10.57 0.91 -7.58
N LYS A 21 10.43 -0.36 -7.24
CA LYS A 21 10.88 -1.49 -8.08
C LYS A 21 9.76 -2.48 -8.29
N ASN A 22 9.80 -3.15 -9.45
CA ASN A 22 8.86 -4.22 -9.78
C ASN A 22 9.26 -5.50 -9.04
N VAL A 23 8.88 -5.57 -7.77
CA VAL A 23 9.18 -6.71 -6.90
C VAL A 23 8.12 -6.82 -5.81
N ALA A 24 7.77 -8.05 -5.45
CA ALA A 24 6.87 -8.31 -4.34
C ALA A 24 7.55 -7.93 -3.00
N ALA A 25 6.75 -7.53 -2.02
CA ALA A 25 7.27 -7.12 -0.72
C ALA A 25 8.15 -8.20 -0.07
N LYS A 26 7.73 -9.46 -0.16
CA LYS A 26 8.49 -10.59 0.41
C LYS A 26 9.86 -10.79 -0.22
N ASP A 27 10.04 -10.36 -1.46
CA ASP A 27 11.27 -10.53 -2.24
C ASP A 27 12.12 -9.25 -2.28
N TYR A 28 11.63 -8.16 -1.69
CA TYR A 28 12.35 -6.89 -1.68
C TYR A 28 13.56 -6.95 -0.74
N LYS A 29 14.72 -6.57 -1.27
CA LYS A 29 15.99 -6.62 -0.55
C LYS A 29 16.60 -5.24 -0.29
N GLY A 30 15.93 -4.18 -0.69
CA GLY A 30 16.39 -2.81 -0.49
C GLY A 30 16.06 -2.28 0.90
N SER A 31 16.33 -0.99 1.10
CA SER A 31 16.05 -0.32 2.37
C SER A 31 14.54 -0.08 2.56
N TRP A 32 14.03 -0.43 3.72
CA TRP A 32 12.67 -0.09 4.13
C TRP A 32 12.52 1.35 4.59
N ASN A 33 13.61 2.11 4.61
CA ASN A 33 13.62 3.54 4.93
C ASN A 33 13.69 4.43 3.69
N GLY A 34 13.49 3.85 2.51
CA GLY A 34 13.47 4.59 1.26
C GLY A 34 12.38 5.66 1.24
N PRO A 35 12.46 6.61 0.31
CA PRO A 35 11.55 7.76 0.30
C PRO A 35 10.10 7.35 0.07
N ALA A 36 9.20 8.06 0.73
CA ALA A 36 7.77 7.99 0.52
C ALA A 36 7.26 9.41 0.24
N VAL A 37 6.42 9.56 -0.78
CA VAL A 37 6.03 10.87 -1.31
C VAL A 37 4.81 11.46 -0.63
N SER A 38 4.12 10.69 0.22
CA SER A 38 2.89 11.13 0.88
C SER A 38 2.60 10.28 2.12
N LYS A 39 1.60 10.68 2.90
CA LYS A 39 1.12 9.87 4.03
C LYS A 39 0.61 8.51 3.56
N LEU A 40 -0.11 8.48 2.44
CA LEU A 40 -0.58 7.23 1.84
C LEU A 40 0.59 6.34 1.46
N ASP A 41 1.61 6.89 0.82
CA ASP A 41 2.79 6.14 0.41
C ASP A 41 3.56 5.59 1.61
N LYS A 42 3.67 6.36 2.69
CA LYS A 42 4.26 5.88 3.96
C LYS A 42 3.47 4.72 4.54
N ALA A 43 2.14 4.78 4.47
CA ALA A 43 1.28 3.70 4.95
C ALA A 43 1.46 2.44 4.11
N CYS A 44 1.57 2.57 2.79
CA CYS A 44 1.86 1.45 1.90
C CYS A 44 3.23 0.84 2.23
N ARG A 45 4.26 1.66 2.46
CA ARG A 45 5.58 1.20 2.86
C ARG A 45 5.53 0.38 4.15
N LYS A 46 4.84 0.87 5.16
CA LYS A 46 4.68 0.17 6.44
C LYS A 46 3.95 -1.16 6.27
N HIS A 47 2.89 -1.16 5.46
CA HIS A 47 2.13 -2.36 5.13
C HIS A 47 3.02 -3.41 4.46
N ASP A 48 3.77 -2.99 3.43
CA ASP A 48 4.67 -3.88 2.69
C ASP A 48 5.75 -4.46 3.61
N LYS A 49 6.32 -3.65 4.49
CA LYS A 49 7.34 -4.10 5.44
C LYS A 49 6.80 -5.18 6.37
N LYS A 50 5.59 -4.98 6.89
CA LYS A 50 4.96 -5.97 7.77
C LYS A 50 4.65 -7.26 7.03
N CYS A 51 4.12 -7.15 5.81
CA CYS A 51 3.84 -8.32 4.97
C CYS A 51 5.14 -9.11 4.68
N ALA A 52 6.21 -8.40 4.33
CA ALA A 52 7.51 -9.01 4.05
C ALA A 52 8.06 -9.76 5.26
N SER A 53 7.87 -9.23 6.48
CA SER A 53 8.37 -9.85 7.70
C SER A 53 7.68 -11.19 8.02
N ARG A 54 6.53 -11.45 7.42
CA ARG A 54 5.78 -12.70 7.61
C ARG A 54 6.16 -13.77 6.58
N GLY A 55 7.00 -13.44 5.60
CA GLY A 55 7.46 -14.37 4.56
C GLY A 55 6.31 -14.91 3.72
N ASP A 56 6.25 -16.24 3.57
CA ASP A 56 5.25 -16.89 2.74
C ASP A 56 3.83 -16.81 3.28
N LYS A 57 3.65 -16.44 4.55
CA LYS A 57 2.32 -16.21 5.11
C LYS A 57 1.65 -14.98 4.51
N GLY A 58 2.45 -14.04 4.04
CA GLY A 58 1.94 -12.81 3.45
C GLY A 58 1.34 -11.86 4.46
N CYS A 59 0.49 -10.96 3.99
CA CYS A 59 -0.14 -9.95 4.83
C CYS A 59 -1.22 -10.53 5.73
N CYS A 60 -1.37 -9.95 6.92
CA CYS A 60 -2.47 -10.24 7.82
C CYS A 60 -3.53 -9.15 7.74
N ARG A 61 -4.75 -9.47 8.20
CA ARG A 61 -5.86 -8.50 8.21
C ARG A 61 -5.56 -7.27 9.06
N SER A 62 -4.78 -7.42 10.14
CA SER A 62 -4.36 -6.29 10.96
C SER A 62 -3.47 -5.32 10.19
N ASP A 63 -2.60 -5.84 9.33
CA ASP A 63 -1.75 -5.02 8.47
C ASP A 63 -2.60 -4.24 7.47
N ASP A 64 -3.56 -4.94 6.87
CA ASP A 64 -4.50 -4.34 5.91
C ASP A 64 -5.34 -3.26 6.58
N ALA A 65 -5.85 -3.51 7.79
CA ALA A 65 -6.67 -2.55 8.52
C ALA A 65 -5.94 -1.23 8.80
N GLN A 66 -4.65 -1.29 9.12
CA GLN A 66 -3.85 -0.08 9.34
C GLN A 66 -3.72 0.74 8.05
N LEU A 67 -3.46 0.09 6.94
CA LEU A 67 -3.36 0.77 5.64
C LEU A 67 -4.72 1.37 5.23
N VAL A 68 -5.80 0.60 5.36
CA VAL A 68 -7.15 1.06 5.05
C VAL A 68 -7.50 2.29 5.88
N ARG A 69 -7.18 2.30 7.17
CA ARG A 69 -7.46 3.44 8.05
C ARG A 69 -6.79 4.72 7.55
N THR A 70 -5.51 4.66 7.21
CA THR A 70 -4.79 5.82 6.67
C THR A 70 -5.35 6.23 5.32
N ALA A 71 -5.60 5.26 4.43
CA ALA A 71 -6.14 5.52 3.10
C ALA A 71 -7.51 6.21 3.18
N LEU A 72 -8.38 5.77 4.09
CA LEU A 72 -9.69 6.41 4.29
C LEU A 72 -9.55 7.82 4.82
N LYS A 73 -8.66 8.05 5.79
CA LYS A 73 -8.41 9.41 6.30
C LYS A 73 -7.95 10.34 5.19
N GLU A 74 -7.06 9.88 4.32
CA GLU A 74 -6.57 10.72 3.22
C GLU A 74 -7.64 10.94 2.16
N SER A 75 -8.48 9.95 1.87
CA SER A 75 -9.56 10.07 0.89
C SER A 75 -10.69 10.99 1.36
N LEU A 76 -10.93 11.06 2.67
CA LEU A 76 -12.03 11.84 3.25
C LEU A 76 -11.58 13.20 3.78
N ASN A 77 -10.29 13.50 3.76
CA ASN A 77 -9.77 14.78 4.21
C ASN A 77 -10.26 15.89 3.29
N PRO A 78 -11.01 16.89 3.80
CA PRO A 78 -11.56 17.97 2.97
C PRO A 78 -10.50 18.75 2.19
N ILE A 79 -9.32 18.93 2.75
CA ILE A 79 -8.22 19.62 2.08
C ILE A 79 -7.76 18.81 0.86
N ASN A 80 -7.64 17.49 0.99
CA ASN A 80 -7.28 16.62 -0.14
C ASN A 80 -8.37 16.62 -1.21
N ILE A 81 -9.64 16.56 -0.82
CA ILE A 81 -10.76 16.57 -1.77
C ILE A 81 -10.77 17.88 -2.56
N LEU A 82 -10.55 19.02 -1.90
CA LEU A 82 -10.61 20.32 -2.56
C LEU A 82 -9.36 20.63 -3.39
N PHE A 83 -8.18 20.35 -2.87
CA PHE A 83 -6.92 20.78 -3.48
C PHE A 83 -6.11 19.66 -4.12
N ARG A 84 -6.41 18.41 -3.80
CA ARG A 84 -5.70 17.23 -4.32
C ARG A 84 -6.68 16.10 -4.64
N PRO A 85 -7.70 16.36 -5.51
CA PRO A 85 -8.77 15.38 -5.73
C PRO A 85 -8.28 14.05 -6.32
N ALA A 86 -7.27 14.08 -7.18
CA ALA A 86 -6.70 12.85 -7.73
C ALA A 86 -6.04 12.00 -6.65
N TYR A 87 -5.36 12.65 -5.71
CA TYR A 87 -4.75 11.95 -4.57
C TYR A 87 -5.83 11.33 -3.66
N ALA A 88 -6.90 12.09 -3.37
CA ALA A 88 -8.01 11.59 -2.56
C ALA A 88 -8.68 10.37 -3.23
N ALA A 89 -8.90 10.42 -4.54
CA ALA A 89 -9.46 9.31 -5.30
C ALA A 89 -8.54 8.09 -5.28
N THR A 90 -7.23 8.30 -5.41
CA THR A 90 -6.23 7.23 -5.32
C THR A 90 -6.25 6.57 -3.94
N ALA A 91 -6.34 7.36 -2.87
CA ALA A 91 -6.43 6.84 -1.52
C ALA A 91 -7.68 5.98 -1.34
N ALA A 92 -8.82 6.40 -1.89
CA ALA A 92 -10.05 5.60 -1.86
C ALA A 92 -9.87 4.26 -2.60
N ALA A 93 -9.21 4.28 -3.75
CA ALA A 93 -8.93 3.06 -4.52
C ALA A 93 -8.03 2.10 -3.73
N VAL A 94 -7.02 2.60 -3.04
CA VAL A 94 -6.16 1.78 -2.18
C VAL A 94 -6.98 1.14 -1.06
N ALA A 95 -7.83 1.91 -0.38
CA ALA A 95 -8.69 1.40 0.69
C ALA A 95 -9.58 0.25 0.20
N ASN A 96 -10.25 0.45 -0.95
CA ASN A 96 -11.13 -0.57 -1.52
C ASN A 96 -10.36 -1.82 -1.94
N GLY A 97 -9.21 -1.66 -2.60
CA GLY A 97 -8.39 -2.78 -3.07
C GLY A 97 -7.86 -3.61 -1.91
N ILE A 98 -7.38 -2.97 -0.86
CA ILE A 98 -6.86 -3.68 0.32
C ILE A 98 -7.99 -4.36 1.10
N ASN A 99 -9.17 -3.73 1.21
CA ASN A 99 -10.33 -4.39 1.84
C ASN A 99 -10.72 -5.67 1.10
N LEU A 100 -10.71 -5.65 -0.24
CA LEU A 100 -11.00 -6.85 -1.03
C LEU A 100 -9.93 -7.92 -0.81
N ALA A 101 -8.66 -7.54 -0.84
CA ALA A 101 -7.55 -8.47 -0.59
C ALA A 101 -7.63 -9.09 0.81
N SER A 102 -8.06 -8.31 1.80
CA SER A 102 -8.18 -8.76 3.19
C SER A 102 -9.14 -9.93 3.37
N LEU A 103 -10.13 -10.06 2.49
CA LEU A 103 -11.09 -11.17 2.53
C LEU A 103 -10.42 -12.53 2.35
N THR A 104 -9.27 -12.58 1.71
CA THR A 104 -8.54 -13.82 1.43
C THR A 104 -7.39 -14.09 2.39
N ARG A 105 -7.15 -13.21 3.36
CA ARG A 105 -6.05 -13.36 4.31
C ARG A 105 -6.31 -14.52 5.29
N ARG A 106 -5.22 -15.18 5.67
CA ARG A 106 -5.28 -16.30 6.62
C ARG A 106 -5.04 -15.88 8.07
N CYS A 107 -4.58 -14.66 8.30
CA CYS A 107 -4.29 -14.17 9.65
C CYS A 107 -4.81 -12.76 9.91
#